data_4d9a60213c24dbedfcb530329cc37d52
#
_entry.id   4d9a60213c24dbedfcb530329cc37d52
#
_cell.length_a   1.000
_cell.length_b   1.000
_cell.length_c   1.000
_cell.angle_alpha   90.00
_cell.angle_beta   90.00
_cell.angle_gamma   90.00
#
_symmetry.space_group_name_H-M   'P 1'
#
loop_
_entity.id
_entity.type
_entity.pdbx_description
1 polymer ?
#
loop_
_entity_poly.entity_id
_entity_poly.type
_entity_poly.pdbx_seq_one_letter_code
_entity_poly.pdbx_strand_id
1 'polypeptide(L)'
;REDLPQYGNMTELTFPTATSSTIAIVKAATACLKRIYRPGILYKRAGVLLMGVEPATAIQPDLFSFDAEKHSRMTRLDHAVDKINKVEGTETVILSSQQYADGKKFADAIRHAHRSPCPTTRWNDIIKLT
;
A
#
# COMPACT_ATOMS: atom_id res chain seq x y z
N ARG A 1 14.08 17.83 -10.52
CA ARG A 1 14.70 18.87 -11.36
C ARG A 1 14.33 20.19 -10.73
N GLU A 2 15.31 20.99 -10.37
CA GLU A 2 15.11 22.27 -9.68
C GLU A 2 14.57 23.37 -10.61
N ASP A 3 14.62 23.10 -11.92
CA ASP A 3 14.17 23.96 -13.01
C ASP A 3 12.64 23.91 -13.25
N LEU A 4 11.93 23.00 -12.58
CA LEU A 4 10.48 22.87 -12.73
C LEU A 4 9.74 23.26 -11.44
N PRO A 5 8.50 23.83 -11.55
CA PRO A 5 7.69 24.12 -10.39
C PRO A 5 7.51 22.87 -9.53
N GLN A 6 7.90 22.96 -8.27
CA GLN A 6 7.72 21.88 -7.31
C GLN A 6 6.32 21.96 -6.70
N TYR A 7 5.58 20.86 -6.76
CA TYR A 7 4.30 20.73 -6.08
C TYR A 7 4.35 19.59 -5.09
N GLY A 8 4.07 19.89 -3.84
CA GLY A 8 3.89 18.91 -2.78
C GLY A 8 2.63 19.25 -2.00
N ASN A 9 1.83 18.26 -1.69
CA ASN A 9 0.65 18.41 -0.85
C ASN A 9 0.41 17.13 -0.05
N MET A 10 -0.25 17.28 1.09
CA MET A 10 -0.61 16.20 1.99
C MET A 10 -2.03 16.40 2.48
N THR A 11 -2.76 15.33 2.67
CA THR A 11 -4.08 15.34 3.31
C THR A 11 -4.21 14.12 4.20
N GLU A 12 -5.00 14.25 5.23
CA GLU A 12 -5.24 13.23 6.23
C GLU A 12 -6.72 12.88 6.28
N LEU A 13 -6.99 11.63 6.64
CA LEU A 13 -8.32 11.12 6.92
C LEU A 13 -8.23 10.17 8.10
N THR A 14 -9.03 10.41 9.13
CA THR A 14 -9.13 9.55 10.29
C THR A 14 -10.33 8.62 10.15
N PHE A 15 -10.13 7.33 10.37
CA PHE A 15 -11.25 6.38 10.45
C PHE A 15 -11.96 6.51 11.78
N PRO A 16 -13.31 6.52 11.81
CA PRO A 16 -14.06 6.56 13.08
C PRO A 16 -13.83 5.29 13.91
N THR A 17 -13.57 4.17 13.26
CA THR A 17 -13.20 2.90 13.91
C THR A 17 -11.99 2.33 13.21
N ALA A 18 -11.03 1.81 13.96
CA ALA A 18 -9.84 1.17 13.41
C ALA A 18 -10.24 0.01 12.48
N THR A 19 -9.59 -0.08 11.34
CA THR A 19 -9.91 -1.09 10.32
C THR A 19 -8.64 -1.60 9.65
N SER A 20 -8.59 -2.91 9.42
CA SER A 20 -7.58 -3.56 8.58
C SER A 20 -8.06 -3.82 7.16
N SER A 21 -9.31 -3.45 6.83
CA SER A 21 -9.89 -3.76 5.51
C SER A 21 -9.18 -3.02 4.39
N THR A 22 -8.56 -3.78 3.50
CA THR A 22 -7.86 -3.29 2.30
C THR A 22 -8.78 -2.40 1.46
N ILE A 23 -10.05 -2.79 1.29
CA ILE A 23 -11.03 -2.01 0.52
C ILE A 23 -11.29 -0.66 1.18
N ALA A 24 -11.44 -0.62 2.51
CA ALA A 24 -11.67 0.63 3.23
C ALA A 24 -10.48 1.57 3.13
N ILE A 25 -9.27 1.04 3.32
CA ILE A 25 -8.01 1.79 3.20
C ILE A 25 -7.84 2.36 1.80
N VAL A 26 -8.05 1.56 0.75
CA VAL A 26 -7.93 2.02 -0.64
C VAL A 26 -8.97 3.08 -0.99
N LYS A 27 -10.21 2.95 -0.51
CA LYS A 27 -11.24 3.98 -0.70
C LYS A 27 -10.84 5.30 -0.02
N ALA A 28 -10.35 5.24 1.21
CA ALA A 28 -9.88 6.42 1.94
C ALA A 28 -8.68 7.09 1.24
N ALA A 29 -7.69 6.29 0.85
CA ALA A 29 -6.52 6.78 0.10
C ALA A 29 -6.92 7.45 -1.23
N THR A 30 -7.87 6.84 -1.96
CA THR A 30 -8.39 7.41 -3.21
C THR A 30 -9.15 8.72 -2.96
N ALA A 31 -9.93 8.81 -1.89
CA ALA A 31 -10.61 10.05 -1.52
C ALA A 31 -9.61 11.16 -1.15
N CYS A 32 -8.57 10.82 -0.40
CA CYS A 32 -7.47 11.72 -0.09
C CYS A 32 -6.74 12.19 -1.34
N LEU A 33 -6.41 11.27 -2.25
CA LEU A 33 -5.75 11.60 -3.51
C LEU A 33 -6.57 12.61 -4.34
N LYS A 34 -7.89 12.40 -4.46
CA LYS A 34 -8.77 13.33 -5.20
C LYS A 34 -8.75 14.75 -4.66
N ARG A 35 -8.48 14.96 -3.36
CA ARG A 35 -8.40 16.28 -2.74
C ARG A 35 -7.12 17.03 -3.10
N ILE A 36 -6.00 16.30 -3.24
CA ILE A 36 -4.68 16.91 -3.46
C ILE A 36 -4.20 16.82 -4.90
N TYR A 37 -4.81 15.98 -5.72
CA TYR A 37 -4.43 15.81 -7.11
C TYR A 37 -4.72 17.07 -7.93
N ARG A 38 -3.75 17.52 -8.71
CA ARG A 38 -3.89 18.61 -9.68
C ARG A 38 -3.51 18.10 -11.08
N PRO A 39 -4.38 18.23 -12.08
CA PRO A 39 -4.04 17.84 -13.44
C PRO A 39 -2.91 18.72 -14.00
N GLY A 40 -2.15 18.17 -14.94
CA GLY A 40 -1.04 18.88 -15.60
C GLY A 40 0.27 18.92 -14.84
N ILE A 41 0.33 18.33 -13.63
CA ILE A 41 1.57 18.23 -12.85
C ILE A 41 2.18 16.84 -13.04
N LEU A 42 3.47 16.78 -13.31
CA LEU A 42 4.24 15.55 -13.34
C LEU A 42 4.68 15.16 -11.93
N TYR A 43 3.97 14.21 -11.33
CA TYR A 43 4.29 13.72 -9.99
C TYR A 43 5.48 12.77 -10.03
N LYS A 44 6.43 12.97 -9.16
CA LYS A 44 7.59 12.09 -8.98
C LYS A 44 7.31 10.94 -8.03
N ARG A 45 6.56 11.23 -6.95
CA ARG A 45 6.22 10.26 -5.91
C ARG A 45 4.82 10.52 -5.36
N ALA A 46 4.14 9.46 -5.04
CA ALA A 46 2.95 9.47 -4.18
C ALA A 46 3.14 8.40 -3.11
N GLY A 47 2.59 8.64 -1.93
CA GLY A 47 2.71 7.70 -0.82
C GLY A 47 1.47 7.74 0.05
N VAL A 48 1.21 6.65 0.74
CA VAL A 48 0.19 6.52 1.78
C VAL A 48 0.90 6.14 3.07
N LEU A 49 0.63 6.87 4.14
CA LEU A 49 1.14 6.58 5.47
C LEU A 49 -0.04 6.17 6.36
N LEU A 50 0.06 5.00 6.97
CA LEU A 50 -0.88 4.56 7.98
C LEU A 50 -0.31 4.88 9.35
N MET A 51 -1.08 5.59 10.17
CA MET A 51 -0.72 6.00 11.52
C MET A 51 -1.69 5.41 12.53
N GLY A 52 -1.29 5.35 13.81
CA GLY A 52 -2.15 4.83 14.87
C GLY A 52 -2.51 3.35 14.68
N VAL A 53 -1.56 2.53 14.21
CA VAL A 53 -1.77 1.09 14.04
C VAL A 53 -1.86 0.44 15.41
N GLU A 54 -2.98 -0.23 15.67
CA GLU A 54 -3.29 -0.89 16.93
C GLU A 54 -3.49 -2.40 16.74
N PRO A 55 -3.26 -3.22 17.77
CA PRO A 55 -3.61 -4.63 17.72
C PRO A 55 -5.11 -4.82 17.47
N ALA A 56 -5.48 -5.82 16.67
CA ALA A 56 -6.88 -6.12 16.33
C ALA A 56 -7.77 -6.40 17.57
N THR A 57 -7.17 -6.79 18.69
CA THR A 57 -7.84 -7.01 19.98
C THR A 57 -8.20 -5.72 20.72
N ALA A 58 -7.61 -4.58 20.33
CA ALA A 58 -7.80 -3.29 20.98
C ALA A 58 -8.84 -2.40 20.25
N ILE A 59 -9.53 -2.93 19.24
CA ILE A 59 -10.53 -2.17 18.49
C ILE A 59 -11.66 -1.77 19.41
N GLN A 60 -11.81 -0.46 19.64
CA GLN A 60 -12.97 0.12 20.32
C GLN A 60 -14.00 0.52 19.25
N PRO A 61 -15.12 -0.20 19.14
CA PRO A 61 -16.14 0.13 18.16
C PRO A 61 -16.82 1.45 18.52
N ASP A 62 -17.09 2.27 17.52
CA ASP A 62 -17.95 3.43 17.68
C ASP A 62 -19.40 2.97 17.89
N LEU A 63 -20.02 3.49 18.96
CA LEU A 63 -21.34 3.05 19.42
C LEU A 63 -22.46 3.28 18.38
N PHE A 64 -22.29 4.24 17.48
CA PHE A 64 -23.36 4.66 16.57
C PHE A 64 -23.16 4.24 15.11
N SER A 65 -21.93 3.96 14.70
CA SER A 65 -21.61 3.71 13.28
C SER A 65 -20.94 2.35 13.03
N PHE A 66 -20.69 1.57 14.09
CA PHE A 66 -20.02 0.28 13.95
C PHE A 66 -21.00 -0.83 13.55
N ASP A 67 -20.82 -1.34 12.36
CA ASP A 67 -21.52 -2.51 11.84
C ASP A 67 -20.62 -3.76 12.01
N ALA A 68 -20.89 -4.54 13.06
CA ALA A 68 -20.11 -5.72 13.40
C ALA A 68 -20.17 -6.81 12.31
N GLU A 69 -21.32 -6.96 11.66
CA GLU A 69 -21.51 -7.96 10.60
C GLU A 69 -20.69 -7.59 9.36
N LYS A 70 -20.77 -6.34 8.95
CA LYS A 70 -19.97 -5.80 7.84
C LYS A 70 -18.48 -5.89 8.14
N HIS A 71 -18.05 -5.55 9.37
CA HIS A 71 -16.65 -5.66 9.78
C HIS A 71 -16.16 -7.11 9.69
N SER A 72 -16.90 -8.05 10.27
CA SER A 72 -16.57 -9.48 10.22
C SER A 72 -16.51 -10.00 8.78
N ARG A 73 -17.44 -9.58 7.93
CA ARG A 73 -17.45 -9.97 6.51
C ARG A 73 -16.24 -9.45 5.76
N MET A 74 -15.84 -8.20 5.99
CA MET A 74 -14.66 -7.63 5.37
C MET A 74 -13.38 -8.32 5.83
N THR A 75 -13.24 -8.59 7.12
CA THR A 75 -12.08 -9.32 7.66
C THR A 75 -11.96 -10.72 7.05
N ARG A 76 -13.08 -11.44 6.93
CA ARG A 76 -13.07 -12.77 6.25
C ARG A 76 -12.69 -12.67 4.78
N LEU A 77 -13.14 -11.62 4.09
CA LEU A 77 -12.78 -11.38 2.70
C LEU A 77 -11.27 -11.11 2.55
N ASP A 78 -10.72 -10.22 3.36
CA ASP A 78 -9.29 -9.91 3.34
C ASP A 78 -8.46 -11.18 3.61
N HIS A 79 -8.81 -11.98 4.62
CA HIS A 79 -8.15 -13.27 4.88
C HIS A 79 -8.25 -14.26 3.71
N ALA A 80 -9.38 -14.31 3.01
CA ALA A 80 -9.53 -15.19 1.85
C ALA A 80 -8.63 -14.75 0.69
N VAL A 81 -8.58 -13.45 0.42
CA VAL A 81 -7.70 -12.87 -0.60
C VAL A 81 -6.23 -13.12 -0.26
N ASP A 82 -5.83 -12.88 1.00
CA ASP A 82 -4.46 -13.11 1.45
C ASP A 82 -4.06 -14.59 1.32
N LYS A 83 -4.99 -15.51 1.66
CA LYS A 83 -4.75 -16.94 1.50
C LYS A 83 -4.54 -17.32 0.03
N ILE A 84 -5.37 -16.80 -0.89
CA ILE A 84 -5.20 -17.06 -2.33
C ILE A 84 -3.86 -16.51 -2.80
N ASN A 85 -3.54 -15.26 -2.47
CA ASN A 85 -2.29 -14.63 -2.88
C ASN A 85 -1.04 -15.31 -2.29
N LYS A 86 -1.18 -15.96 -1.13
CA LYS A 86 -0.10 -16.72 -0.52
C LYS A 86 0.14 -18.07 -1.20
N VAL A 87 -0.93 -18.73 -1.65
CA VAL A 87 -0.86 -20.10 -2.24
C VAL A 87 -0.59 -20.04 -3.74
N GLU A 88 -1.34 -19.20 -4.46
CA GLU A 88 -1.30 -19.14 -5.93
C GLU A 88 -0.28 -18.12 -6.47
N GLY A 89 0.32 -17.34 -5.57
CA GLY A 89 1.30 -16.30 -5.91
C GLY A 89 0.80 -14.89 -5.61
N THR A 90 1.76 -14.00 -5.38
CA THR A 90 1.48 -12.59 -5.10
C THR A 90 0.72 -11.95 -6.24
N GLU A 91 -0.28 -11.13 -5.91
CA GLU A 91 -1.12 -10.40 -6.87
C GLU A 91 -2.01 -11.27 -7.77
N THR A 92 -2.33 -12.52 -7.37
CA THR A 92 -3.32 -13.34 -8.07
C THR A 92 -4.71 -12.71 -7.99
N VAL A 93 -5.07 -12.21 -6.81
CA VAL A 93 -6.28 -11.39 -6.60
C VAL A 93 -5.85 -9.98 -6.24
N ILE A 94 -6.26 -9.01 -7.04
CA ILE A 94 -5.98 -7.58 -6.85
C ILE A 94 -7.26 -6.77 -6.90
N LEU A 95 -7.25 -5.58 -6.32
CA LEU A 95 -8.34 -4.63 -6.51
C LEU A 95 -8.21 -4.00 -7.90
N SER A 96 -9.34 -3.73 -8.57
CA SER A 96 -9.35 -3.10 -9.90
C SER A 96 -8.63 -1.75 -9.93
N SER A 97 -8.58 -1.04 -8.79
CA SER A 97 -7.82 0.21 -8.64
C SER A 97 -6.29 0.02 -8.70
N GLN A 98 -5.80 -1.21 -8.60
CA GLN A 98 -4.38 -1.55 -8.77
C GLN A 98 -4.03 -1.88 -10.23
N GLN A 99 -5.02 -1.96 -11.12
CA GLN A 99 -4.79 -2.15 -12.55
C GLN A 99 -4.48 -0.81 -13.22
N TYR A 100 -3.46 -0.81 -14.05
CA TYR A 100 -3.11 0.33 -14.90
C TYR A 100 -3.83 0.22 -16.23
N ALA A 101 -4.17 1.37 -16.82
CA ALA A 101 -4.82 1.45 -18.11
C ALA A 101 -4.09 0.71 -19.23
N ASP A 102 -2.77 0.55 -19.11
CA ASP A 102 -1.92 -0.09 -20.13
C ASP A 102 -1.59 -1.56 -19.82
N GLY A 103 -2.23 -2.18 -18.82
CA GLY A 103 -1.94 -3.55 -18.39
C GLY A 103 -0.51 -3.76 -17.86
N LYS A 104 0.28 -2.71 -17.76
CA LYS A 104 1.63 -2.76 -17.19
C LYS A 104 1.54 -2.72 -15.68
N LYS A 105 2.03 -3.77 -15.02
CA LYS A 105 2.27 -3.71 -13.58
C LYS A 105 3.25 -2.59 -13.29
N PHE A 106 2.91 -1.70 -12.39
CA PHE A 106 3.88 -0.74 -11.90
C PHE A 106 4.91 -1.50 -11.08
N ALA A 107 5.86 -2.03 -11.75
CA ALA A 107 7.08 -2.47 -11.11
C ALA A 107 7.83 -1.20 -10.69
N ASP A 108 7.46 -0.61 -9.58
CA ASP A 108 8.39 0.17 -8.77
C ASP A 108 9.36 -0.82 -8.06
N ALA A 109 9.70 -1.85 -8.78
CA ALA A 109 10.84 -2.69 -8.48
C ALA A 109 12.03 -1.77 -8.65
N ILE A 110 12.51 -1.24 -7.53
CA ILE A 110 13.86 -0.69 -7.47
C ILE A 110 14.71 -1.72 -8.20
N ARG A 111 15.15 -1.38 -9.41
CA ARG A 111 15.98 -2.27 -10.22
C ARG A 111 17.29 -2.45 -9.48
N HIS A 112 17.40 -3.54 -8.73
CA HIS A 112 18.62 -3.91 -8.01
C HIS A 112 19.70 -4.51 -8.95
N ALA A 113 19.61 -4.23 -10.26
CA ALA A 113 20.55 -4.75 -11.25
C ALA A 113 22.03 -4.35 -10.96
N HIS A 114 22.23 -3.25 -10.24
CA HIS A 114 23.55 -2.75 -9.86
C HIS A 114 23.73 -2.71 -8.33
N ARG A 115 23.13 -3.67 -7.63
CA ARG A 115 23.30 -3.77 -6.19
C ARG A 115 24.71 -4.26 -5.86
N SER A 116 25.37 -3.57 -4.94
CA SER A 116 26.65 -4.04 -4.39
C SER A 116 26.49 -5.42 -3.76
N PRO A 117 27.50 -6.29 -3.87
CA PRO A 117 27.53 -7.55 -3.12
C PRO A 117 27.32 -7.32 -1.63
N CYS A 118 26.65 -8.26 -0.96
CA CYS A 118 26.43 -8.22 0.50
C CYS A 118 27.37 -9.22 1.21
N PRO A 119 28.69 -8.95 1.28
CA PRO A 119 29.68 -9.91 1.78
C PRO A 119 29.50 -10.25 3.27
N THR A 120 28.77 -9.41 4.02
CA THR A 120 28.51 -9.62 5.45
C THR A 120 27.30 -10.53 5.73
N THR A 121 26.40 -10.72 4.76
CA THR A 121 25.16 -11.48 4.95
C THR A 121 24.95 -12.62 3.96
N ARG A 122 25.75 -12.68 2.89
CA ARG A 122 25.67 -13.72 1.86
C ARG A 122 27.05 -14.31 1.57
N TRP A 123 27.22 -15.59 1.88
CA TRP A 123 28.49 -16.30 1.65
C TRP A 123 28.93 -16.31 0.18
N ASN A 124 27.99 -16.32 -0.75
CA ASN A 124 28.28 -16.32 -2.19
C ASN A 124 28.80 -14.97 -2.72
N ASP A 125 28.59 -13.89 -1.96
CA ASP A 125 28.98 -12.53 -2.30
C ASP A 125 30.37 -12.17 -1.73
N ILE A 126 31.05 -13.11 -1.03
CA ILE A 126 32.40 -12.90 -0.51
C ILE A 126 33.39 -12.78 -1.67
N ILE A 127 34.17 -11.73 -1.64
CA ILE A 127 35.24 -11.48 -2.63
C ILE A 127 36.28 -12.58 -2.50
N LYS A 128 36.43 -13.40 -3.53
CA LYS A 128 37.51 -14.39 -3.59
C LYS A 128 38.75 -13.69 -4.15
N LEU A 129 39.78 -13.57 -3.34
CA LEU A 129 41.07 -13.13 -3.76
C LEU A 129 41.73 -14.27 -4.55
N THR A 130 41.99 -14.07 -5.81
CA THR A 130 42.84 -14.93 -6.68
C THR A 130 44.25 -14.41 -6.73
#